data_784bbf51e5846a9fc011b5329678a149
#
_entry.id   784bbf51e5846a9fc011b5329678a149
#
_cell.length_a   1.000
_cell.length_b   1.000
_cell.length_c   1.000
_cell.angle_alpha   90.00
_cell.angle_beta   90.00
_cell.angle_gamma   90.00
#
_symmetry.space_group_name_H-M   'P 1'
#
loop_
_entity.id
_entity.type
_entity.pdbx_description
1 polymer ?
#
loop_
_entity_poly.entity_id
_entity_poly.type
_entity_poly.pdbx_seq_one_letter_code
_entity_poly.pdbx_strand_id
1 'polypeptide(L)'
;MNKGSTMVAGAADVTPVRVRFSGTRRELGLMLVRSYLLLIPTIGLHRFWLTTWKRRFYWSHTEIDGDCLEYTGNASQLLLGFLMAVAILVPLYGLFFYFSTLSTEAAIIGYGGVAVLVWFLMGYAAYRARDFRLSRTLWRGIRCDQGGNAWIYALRRFLWSLLVIGTAGLAYPLMAADL
;
A
#
# COMPACT_ATOMS: atom_id res chain seq x y z
N MET A 1 -19.96 31.19 -53.13
CA MET A 1 -20.36 30.94 -51.73
C MET A 1 -19.81 29.59 -51.35
N ASN A 2 -18.63 29.60 -50.77
CA ASN A 2 -17.92 28.37 -50.38
C ASN A 2 -18.04 28.20 -48.86
N LYS A 3 -18.80 27.22 -48.41
CA LYS A 3 -18.94 26.88 -47.00
C LYS A 3 -17.69 26.14 -46.54
N GLY A 4 -16.92 26.76 -45.69
CA GLY A 4 -15.77 26.16 -45.03
C GLY A 4 -16.17 24.90 -44.25
N SER A 5 -15.55 23.79 -44.61
CA SER A 5 -15.48 22.55 -43.82
C SER A 5 -14.55 22.84 -42.66
N THR A 6 -15.09 23.05 -41.47
CA THR A 6 -14.35 22.97 -40.21
C THR A 6 -13.80 21.55 -40.06
N MET A 7 -12.51 21.42 -40.30
CA MET A 7 -11.77 20.20 -39.90
C MET A 7 -11.90 20.07 -38.37
N VAL A 8 -12.63 19.07 -37.96
CA VAL A 8 -12.58 18.59 -36.60
C VAL A 8 -11.17 18.00 -36.41
N ALA A 9 -10.34 18.78 -35.74
CA ALA A 9 -8.98 18.39 -35.38
C ALA A 9 -9.00 17.05 -34.62
N GLY A 10 -8.20 16.15 -35.13
CA GLY A 10 -8.00 14.77 -34.78
C GLY A 10 -8.37 14.36 -33.35
N ALA A 11 -9.32 13.44 -33.27
CA ALA A 11 -9.29 12.48 -32.20
C ALA A 11 -7.90 11.79 -32.30
N ALA A 12 -7.02 12.09 -31.38
CA ALA A 12 -5.76 11.38 -31.25
C ALA A 12 -6.12 9.91 -31.24
N ASP A 13 -5.59 9.16 -32.20
CA ASP A 13 -5.76 7.72 -32.31
C ASP A 13 -5.11 7.11 -31.06
N VAL A 14 -5.90 7.00 -29.98
CA VAL A 14 -5.45 6.45 -28.71
C VAL A 14 -5.35 4.94 -28.94
N THR A 15 -4.19 4.52 -29.44
CA THR A 15 -3.89 3.09 -29.55
C THR A 15 -4.09 2.46 -28.18
N PRO A 16 -4.96 1.44 -28.05
CA PRO A 16 -5.25 0.87 -26.75
C PRO A 16 -3.98 0.25 -26.16
N VAL A 17 -3.60 0.71 -24.98
CA VAL A 17 -2.46 0.16 -24.24
C VAL A 17 -2.71 -1.33 -24.00
N ARG A 18 -1.85 -2.19 -24.53
CA ARG A 18 -1.98 -3.64 -24.37
C ARG A 18 -1.25 -4.10 -23.13
N VAL A 19 -1.99 -4.64 -22.18
CA VAL A 19 -1.43 -5.28 -20.98
C VAL A 19 -1.51 -6.79 -21.17
N ARG A 20 -0.37 -7.48 -21.04
CA ARG A 20 -0.27 -8.94 -21.15
C ARG A 20 0.40 -9.50 -19.91
N PHE A 21 -0.07 -10.64 -19.44
CA PHE A 21 0.54 -11.41 -18.35
C PHE A 21 1.04 -12.75 -18.86
N SER A 22 2.33 -13.05 -18.72
CA SER A 22 2.99 -14.25 -19.22
C SER A 22 3.34 -15.28 -18.14
N GLY A 23 3.07 -14.98 -16.85
CA GLY A 23 3.43 -15.84 -15.73
C GLY A 23 2.63 -17.13 -15.62
N THR A 24 3.29 -18.24 -15.31
CA THR A 24 2.67 -19.55 -15.17
C THR A 24 2.25 -19.87 -13.73
N ARG A 25 1.10 -20.54 -13.58
CA ARG A 25 0.62 -20.95 -12.24
C ARG A 25 1.58 -21.94 -11.55
N ARG A 26 2.27 -22.78 -12.32
CA ARG A 26 3.20 -23.77 -11.78
C ARG A 26 4.44 -23.13 -11.14
N GLU A 27 5.05 -22.17 -11.81
CA GLU A 27 6.21 -21.43 -11.30
C GLU A 27 5.86 -20.67 -10.02
N LEU A 28 4.75 -19.93 -10.05
CA LEU A 28 4.26 -19.23 -8.86
C LEU A 28 3.96 -20.22 -7.73
N GLY A 29 3.30 -21.34 -8.00
CA GLY A 29 2.93 -22.35 -7.01
C GLY A 29 4.14 -22.96 -6.32
N LEU A 30 5.15 -23.39 -7.06
CA LEU A 30 6.38 -23.94 -6.50
C LEU A 30 7.14 -22.93 -5.62
N MET A 31 7.23 -21.68 -6.07
CA MET A 31 7.82 -20.59 -5.28
C MET A 31 7.06 -20.36 -3.96
N LEU A 32 5.73 -20.37 -4.01
CA LEU A 32 4.88 -20.18 -2.83
C LEU A 32 5.05 -21.33 -1.84
N VAL A 33 4.94 -22.58 -2.28
CA VAL A 33 5.08 -23.78 -1.40
C VAL A 33 6.42 -23.74 -0.68
N ARG A 34 7.53 -23.54 -1.39
CA ARG A 34 8.86 -23.41 -0.79
C ARG A 34 8.93 -22.30 0.25
N SER A 35 8.34 -21.16 -0.07
CA SER A 35 8.38 -19.99 0.82
C SER A 35 7.50 -20.16 2.05
N TYR A 36 6.36 -20.83 1.93
CA TYR A 36 5.50 -21.13 3.08
C TYR A 36 6.14 -22.16 4.02
N LEU A 37 6.85 -23.15 3.49
CA LEU A 37 7.61 -24.09 4.32
C LEU A 37 8.70 -23.37 5.13
N LEU A 38 9.36 -22.35 4.56
CA LEU A 38 10.36 -21.56 5.26
C LEU A 38 9.77 -20.57 6.27
N LEU A 39 8.46 -20.30 6.20
CA LEU A 39 7.78 -19.38 7.12
C LEU A 39 7.75 -19.91 8.55
N ILE A 40 7.59 -21.24 8.71
CA ILE A 40 7.50 -21.90 10.03
C ILE A 40 8.83 -21.77 10.80
N PRO A 41 9.99 -22.22 10.28
CA PRO A 41 11.26 -22.16 11.03
C PRO A 41 11.77 -20.71 11.24
N THR A 42 11.32 -19.75 10.43
CA THR A 42 11.74 -18.34 10.56
C THR A 42 10.78 -17.50 11.40
N ILE A 43 9.84 -18.11 12.11
CA ILE A 43 8.83 -17.44 12.97
C ILE A 43 8.11 -16.31 12.19
N GLY A 44 7.79 -16.57 10.92
CA GLY A 44 7.09 -15.61 10.07
C GLY A 44 7.98 -14.52 9.41
N LEU A 45 9.24 -14.38 9.74
CA LEU A 45 10.12 -13.37 9.14
C LEU A 45 10.34 -13.59 7.64
N HIS A 46 10.25 -14.83 7.16
CA HIS A 46 10.37 -15.14 5.74
C HIS A 46 9.29 -14.48 4.86
N ARG A 47 8.19 -14.00 5.46
CA ARG A 47 7.11 -13.26 4.75
C ARG A 47 7.61 -12.05 3.95
N PHE A 48 8.68 -11.38 4.39
CA PHE A 48 9.23 -10.22 3.71
C PHE A 48 9.92 -10.62 2.40
N TRP A 49 10.66 -11.74 2.40
CA TRP A 49 11.25 -12.34 1.20
C TRP A 49 10.18 -12.85 0.24
N LEU A 50 9.19 -13.58 0.77
CA LEU A 50 8.05 -14.05 -0.02
C LEU A 50 7.30 -12.90 -0.70
N THR A 51 7.06 -11.78 0.02
CA THR A 51 6.40 -10.60 -0.54
C THR A 51 7.21 -9.97 -1.66
N THR A 52 8.53 -9.86 -1.49
CA THR A 52 9.44 -9.32 -2.50
C THR A 52 9.50 -10.21 -3.74
N TRP A 53 9.62 -11.53 -3.56
CA TRP A 53 9.65 -12.49 -4.68
C TRP A 53 8.34 -12.51 -5.46
N LYS A 54 7.19 -12.50 -4.77
CA LYS A 54 5.89 -12.36 -5.44
C LYS A 54 5.80 -11.10 -6.28
N ARG A 55 6.22 -9.96 -5.75
CA ARG A 55 6.22 -8.71 -6.52
C ARG A 55 7.14 -8.78 -7.72
N ARG A 56 8.38 -9.27 -7.56
CA ARG A 56 9.30 -9.46 -8.69
C ARG A 56 8.69 -10.36 -9.76
N PHE A 57 8.09 -11.48 -9.37
CA PHE A 57 7.43 -12.40 -10.30
C PHE A 57 6.30 -11.71 -11.06
N TYR A 58 5.38 -11.02 -10.38
CA TYR A 58 4.27 -10.35 -11.06
C TYR A 58 4.75 -9.23 -11.98
N TRP A 59 5.68 -8.40 -11.53
CA TRP A 59 6.20 -7.28 -12.34
C TRP A 59 6.93 -7.79 -13.57
N SER A 60 7.83 -8.75 -13.44
CA SER A 60 8.59 -9.30 -14.58
C SER A 60 7.75 -10.06 -15.60
N HIS A 61 6.53 -10.50 -15.25
CA HIS A 61 5.61 -11.17 -16.15
C HIS A 61 4.45 -10.29 -16.60
N THR A 62 4.42 -9.02 -16.21
CA THR A 62 3.43 -8.05 -16.67
C THR A 62 4.07 -7.15 -17.70
N GLU A 63 3.64 -7.28 -18.94
CA GLU A 63 4.06 -6.48 -20.09
C GLU A 63 3.05 -5.38 -20.35
N ILE A 64 3.52 -4.15 -20.51
CA ILE A 64 2.73 -2.99 -20.92
C ILE A 64 3.36 -2.46 -22.20
N ASP A 65 2.62 -2.50 -23.32
CA ASP A 65 3.11 -2.12 -24.65
C ASP A 65 4.41 -2.85 -25.07
N GLY A 66 4.55 -4.13 -24.70
CA GLY A 66 5.71 -4.95 -25.04
C GLY A 66 6.89 -4.85 -24.07
N ASP A 67 6.84 -3.95 -23.07
CA ASP A 67 7.89 -3.82 -22.06
C ASP A 67 7.43 -4.33 -20.70
N CYS A 68 8.28 -5.11 -20.04
CA CYS A 68 8.02 -5.64 -18.71
C CYS A 68 8.22 -4.56 -17.64
N LEU A 69 7.45 -4.68 -16.56
CA LEU A 69 7.71 -3.93 -15.33
C LEU A 69 8.88 -4.54 -14.56
N GLU A 70 9.64 -3.72 -13.85
CA GLU A 70 10.72 -4.17 -12.98
C GLU A 70 10.46 -3.74 -11.53
N TYR A 71 10.75 -4.64 -10.58
CA TYR A 71 10.67 -4.36 -9.15
C TYR A 71 12.05 -4.40 -8.51
N THR A 72 12.55 -3.24 -8.06
CA THR A 72 13.89 -3.07 -7.46
C THR A 72 13.91 -3.15 -5.94
N GLY A 73 12.76 -3.34 -5.28
CA GLY A 73 12.67 -3.44 -3.82
C GLY A 73 13.35 -4.69 -3.25
N ASN A 74 13.91 -4.56 -2.05
CA ASN A 74 14.56 -5.63 -1.30
C ASN A 74 13.76 -6.02 -0.06
N ALA A 75 13.82 -7.31 0.31
CA ALA A 75 13.15 -7.84 1.49
C ALA A 75 13.67 -7.23 2.81
N SER A 76 14.97 -6.93 2.88
CA SER A 76 15.59 -6.29 4.04
C SER A 76 15.02 -4.90 4.34
N GLN A 77 14.68 -4.13 3.30
CA GLN A 77 14.05 -2.80 3.47
C GLN A 77 12.64 -2.91 4.06
N LEU A 78 11.87 -3.94 3.64
CA LEU A 78 10.55 -4.23 4.22
C LEU A 78 10.66 -4.68 5.69
N LEU A 79 11.65 -5.54 5.98
CA LEU A 79 11.93 -5.99 7.34
C LEU A 79 12.34 -4.81 8.24
N LEU A 80 13.24 -3.95 7.77
CA LEU A 80 13.68 -2.78 8.52
C LEU A 80 12.51 -1.83 8.83
N GLY A 81 11.65 -1.56 7.85
CA GLY A 81 10.43 -0.77 8.05
C GLY A 81 9.49 -1.39 9.09
N PHE A 82 9.33 -2.72 9.08
CA PHE A 82 8.58 -3.44 10.10
C PHE A 82 9.22 -3.32 11.49
N LEU A 83 10.53 -3.52 11.60
CA LEU A 83 11.25 -3.40 12.88
C LEU A 83 11.16 -1.99 13.47
N MET A 84 11.25 -0.95 12.63
CA MET A 84 11.03 0.43 13.07
C MET A 84 9.61 0.66 13.60
N ALA A 85 8.60 0.11 12.92
CA ALA A 85 7.22 0.19 13.40
C ALA A 85 7.03 -0.53 14.74
N VAL A 86 7.61 -1.72 14.91
CA VAL A 86 7.58 -2.47 16.17
C VAL A 86 8.30 -1.72 17.28
N ALA A 87 9.48 -1.15 16.99
CA ALA A 87 10.27 -0.37 17.94
C ALA A 87 9.52 0.87 18.48
N ILE A 88 8.59 1.42 17.72
CA ILE A 88 7.73 2.53 18.16
C ILE A 88 6.49 2.01 18.90
N LEU A 89 5.81 1.00 18.33
CA LEU A 89 4.53 0.52 18.85
C LEU A 89 4.67 -0.25 20.16
N VAL A 90 5.74 -1.02 20.35
CA VAL A 90 5.93 -1.82 21.57
C VAL A 90 6.11 -0.96 22.82
N PRO A 91 7.00 0.06 22.87
CA PRO A 91 7.09 0.96 23.99
C PRO A 91 5.81 1.76 24.22
N LEU A 92 5.17 2.21 23.15
CA LEU A 92 3.91 2.92 23.24
C LEU A 92 2.84 2.07 23.91
N TYR A 93 2.68 0.82 23.46
CA TYR A 93 1.74 -0.13 24.05
C TYR A 93 2.10 -0.46 25.51
N GLY A 94 3.38 -0.64 25.84
CA GLY A 94 3.86 -0.86 27.19
C GLY A 94 3.54 0.31 28.14
N LEU A 95 3.70 1.53 27.66
CA LEU A 95 3.36 2.74 28.41
C LEU A 95 1.85 2.78 28.72
N PHE A 96 1.01 2.49 27.75
CA PHE A 96 -0.44 2.45 27.96
C PHE A 96 -0.88 1.30 28.86
N PHE A 97 -0.25 0.15 28.73
CA PHE A 97 -0.49 -0.96 29.64
C PHE A 97 -0.16 -0.56 31.08
N TYR A 98 0.95 0.12 31.31
CA TYR A 98 1.29 0.65 32.62
C TYR A 98 0.22 1.62 33.16
N PHE A 99 -0.22 2.59 32.37
CA PHE A 99 -1.27 3.51 32.77
C PHE A 99 -2.60 2.80 33.09
N SER A 100 -2.91 1.71 32.41
CA SER A 100 -4.14 0.95 32.66
C SER A 100 -4.15 0.24 34.01
N THR A 101 -2.99 0.07 34.65
CA THR A 101 -2.88 -0.53 35.99
C THR A 101 -3.15 0.47 37.14
N LEU A 102 -3.15 1.77 36.84
CA LEU A 102 -3.30 2.83 37.86
C LEU A 102 -4.76 3.03 38.29
N SER A 103 -5.70 3.07 37.34
CA SER A 103 -7.13 3.20 37.60
C SER A 103 -7.95 2.79 36.38
N THR A 104 -9.24 2.44 36.61
CA THR A 104 -10.17 2.11 35.52
C THR A 104 -10.38 3.28 34.54
N GLU A 105 -10.45 4.50 35.03
CA GLU A 105 -10.58 5.71 34.20
C GLU A 105 -9.34 5.92 33.34
N ALA A 106 -8.14 5.79 33.93
CA ALA A 106 -6.89 5.88 33.20
C ALA A 106 -6.78 4.79 32.12
N ALA A 107 -7.29 3.59 32.40
CA ALA A 107 -7.35 2.51 31.42
C ALA A 107 -8.22 2.86 30.21
N ILE A 108 -9.44 3.38 30.43
CA ILE A 108 -10.35 3.76 29.34
C ILE A 108 -9.75 4.86 28.48
N ILE A 109 -9.20 5.91 29.09
CA ILE A 109 -8.56 7.02 28.38
C ILE A 109 -7.32 6.53 27.63
N GLY A 110 -6.51 5.69 28.27
CA GLY A 110 -5.30 5.12 27.69
C GLY A 110 -5.58 4.27 26.48
N TYR A 111 -6.41 3.24 26.58
CA TYR A 111 -6.76 2.35 25.47
C TYR A 111 -7.49 3.09 24.33
N GLY A 112 -8.42 4.01 24.68
CA GLY A 112 -9.09 4.85 23.70
C GLY A 112 -8.12 5.74 22.93
N GLY A 113 -7.19 6.40 23.61
CA GLY A 113 -6.16 7.24 23.00
C GLY A 113 -5.24 6.47 22.07
N VAL A 114 -4.79 5.27 22.50
CA VAL A 114 -3.97 4.39 21.62
C VAL A 114 -4.76 3.96 20.40
N ALA A 115 -6.00 3.53 20.56
CA ALA A 115 -6.82 3.08 19.45
C ALA A 115 -6.97 4.18 18.39
N VAL A 116 -7.26 5.41 18.81
CA VAL A 116 -7.35 6.58 17.92
C VAL A 116 -6.01 6.88 17.25
N LEU A 117 -4.91 6.86 18.01
CA LEU A 117 -3.58 7.12 17.48
C LEU A 117 -3.18 6.05 16.44
N VAL A 118 -3.36 4.77 16.75
CA VAL A 118 -3.06 3.67 15.82
C VAL A 118 -3.92 3.78 14.58
N TRP A 119 -5.21 4.09 14.72
CA TRP A 119 -6.10 4.29 13.59
C TRP A 119 -5.64 5.43 12.67
N PHE A 120 -5.23 6.56 13.23
CA PHE A 120 -4.64 7.67 12.47
C PHE A 120 -3.34 7.24 11.76
N LEU A 121 -2.42 6.57 12.48
CA LEU A 121 -1.15 6.10 11.93
C LEU A 121 -1.33 5.03 10.84
N MET A 122 -2.42 4.25 10.87
CA MET A 122 -2.75 3.33 9.77
C MET A 122 -2.96 4.07 8.44
N GLY A 123 -3.51 5.27 8.46
CA GLY A 123 -3.61 6.13 7.27
C GLY A 123 -2.23 6.52 6.73
N TYR A 124 -1.35 6.98 7.60
CA TYR A 124 0.03 7.29 7.26
C TYR A 124 0.79 6.07 6.70
N ALA A 125 0.68 4.93 7.38
CA ALA A 125 1.32 3.69 6.96
C ALA A 125 0.81 3.20 5.59
N ALA A 126 -0.49 3.34 5.31
CA ALA A 126 -1.07 2.97 4.02
C ALA A 126 -0.50 3.82 2.87
N TYR A 127 -0.35 5.13 3.07
CA TYR A 127 0.29 6.02 2.09
C TYR A 127 1.75 5.64 1.86
N ARG A 128 2.54 5.50 2.94
CA ARG A 128 3.96 5.12 2.85
C ARG A 128 4.18 3.75 2.22
N ALA A 129 3.25 2.82 2.42
CA ALA A 129 3.31 1.50 1.80
C ALA A 129 3.03 1.55 0.28
N ARG A 130 2.18 2.48 -0.19
CA ARG A 130 1.97 2.73 -1.64
C ARG A 130 3.19 3.41 -2.24
N ASP A 131 3.66 4.49 -1.63
CA ASP A 131 4.85 5.24 -2.01
C ASP A 131 6.07 4.33 -2.14
N PHE A 132 6.34 3.48 -1.15
CA PHE A 132 7.42 2.50 -1.19
C PHE A 132 7.30 1.54 -2.38
N ARG A 133 6.09 1.10 -2.73
CA ARG A 133 5.90 0.20 -3.89
C ARG A 133 6.14 0.91 -5.21
N LEU A 134 5.60 2.10 -5.37
CA LEU A 134 5.73 2.89 -6.61
C LEU A 134 7.17 3.30 -6.83
N SER A 135 7.84 3.83 -5.82
CA SER A 135 9.24 4.24 -5.93
C SER A 135 10.23 3.08 -6.22
N ARG A 136 9.80 1.83 -6.08
CA ARG A 136 10.56 0.62 -6.45
C ARG A 136 10.08 -0.05 -7.74
N THR A 137 9.10 0.53 -8.41
CA THR A 137 8.60 0.07 -9.70
C THR A 137 9.23 0.90 -10.81
N LEU A 138 9.80 0.22 -11.79
CA LEU A 138 10.36 0.81 -13.01
C LEU A 138 9.57 0.33 -14.22
N TRP A 139 9.32 1.22 -15.15
CA TRP A 139 8.80 0.92 -16.47
C TRP A 139 9.63 1.69 -17.51
N ARG A 140 10.21 0.97 -18.46
CA ARG A 140 11.14 1.55 -19.46
C ARG A 140 12.28 2.37 -18.83
N GLY A 141 12.79 1.94 -17.66
CA GLY A 141 13.82 2.68 -16.92
C GLY A 141 13.31 3.91 -16.16
N ILE A 142 12.03 4.27 -16.30
CA ILE A 142 11.41 5.39 -15.58
C ILE A 142 10.85 4.87 -14.26
N ARG A 143 11.24 5.52 -13.16
CA ARG A 143 10.75 5.19 -11.82
C ARG A 143 9.38 5.79 -11.60
N CYS A 144 8.43 4.96 -11.14
CA CYS A 144 7.13 5.46 -10.70
C CYS A 144 7.28 6.18 -9.35
N ASP A 145 6.50 7.23 -9.15
CA ASP A 145 6.48 7.99 -7.90
C ASP A 145 5.06 8.37 -7.52
N GLN A 146 4.84 8.68 -6.25
CA GLN A 146 3.57 9.15 -5.73
C GLN A 146 3.73 10.56 -5.16
N GLY A 147 3.07 11.54 -5.80
CA GLY A 147 3.03 12.91 -5.29
C GLY A 147 2.17 13.03 -4.03
N GLY A 148 2.44 14.06 -3.22
CA GLY A 148 1.63 14.39 -2.05
C GLY A 148 2.35 14.18 -0.71
N ASN A 149 1.61 14.45 0.39
CA ASN A 149 2.12 14.36 1.75
C ASN A 149 1.38 13.28 2.55
N ALA A 150 2.14 12.35 3.13
CA ALA A 150 1.62 11.24 3.93
C ALA A 150 0.78 11.69 5.14
N TRP A 151 1.14 12.81 5.77
CA TRP A 151 0.42 13.34 6.92
C TRP A 151 -0.94 13.93 6.54
N ILE A 152 -0.99 14.65 5.40
CA ILE A 152 -2.24 15.21 4.88
C ILE A 152 -3.18 14.07 4.48
N TYR A 153 -2.67 13.03 3.81
CA TYR A 153 -3.44 11.85 3.49
C TYR A 153 -3.97 11.14 4.74
N ALA A 154 -3.13 10.98 5.79
CA ALA A 154 -3.55 10.36 7.04
C ALA A 154 -4.68 11.13 7.72
N LEU A 155 -4.55 12.47 7.79
CA LEU A 155 -5.58 13.34 8.37
C LEU A 155 -6.89 13.26 7.58
N ARG A 156 -6.81 13.35 6.26
CA ARG A 156 -7.96 13.29 5.36
C ARG A 156 -8.69 11.95 5.48
N ARG A 157 -7.93 10.85 5.46
CA ARG A 157 -8.47 9.51 5.67
C ARG A 157 -9.10 9.34 7.04
N PHE A 158 -8.49 9.89 8.10
CA PHE A 158 -9.02 9.83 9.44
C PHE A 158 -10.36 10.58 9.55
N LEU A 159 -10.45 11.82 9.04
CA LEU A 159 -11.69 12.60 9.04
C LEU A 159 -12.79 11.90 8.23
N TRP A 160 -12.47 11.38 7.04
CA TRP A 160 -13.40 10.60 6.24
C TRP A 160 -13.89 9.33 6.97
N SER A 161 -12.98 8.63 7.67
CA SER A 161 -13.38 7.43 8.39
C SER A 161 -14.34 7.73 9.56
N LEU A 162 -14.18 8.86 10.24
CA LEU A 162 -15.15 9.31 11.25
C LEU A 162 -16.52 9.60 10.61
N LEU A 163 -16.54 10.25 9.46
CA LEU A 163 -17.77 10.54 8.73
C LEU A 163 -18.46 9.26 8.23
N VAL A 164 -17.68 8.28 7.75
CA VAL A 164 -18.20 6.96 7.33
C VAL A 164 -18.84 6.23 8.53
N ILE A 165 -18.23 6.29 9.72
CA ILE A 165 -18.79 5.70 10.92
C ILE A 165 -20.06 6.44 11.33
N GLY A 166 -20.06 7.77 11.36
CA GLY A 166 -21.22 8.59 11.70
C GLY A 166 -22.41 8.42 10.76
N THR A 167 -22.16 8.09 9.50
CA THR A 167 -23.20 7.84 8.47
C THR A 167 -23.51 6.35 8.26
N ALA A 168 -23.09 5.48 9.20
CA ALA A 168 -23.27 4.02 9.08
C ALA A 168 -22.82 3.44 7.71
N GLY A 169 -21.74 3.99 7.15
CA GLY A 169 -21.16 3.51 5.89
C GLY A 169 -21.62 4.22 4.62
N LEU A 170 -22.66 5.05 4.66
CA LEU A 170 -23.19 5.73 3.46
C LEU A 170 -22.17 6.67 2.80
N ALA A 171 -21.24 7.25 3.56
CA ALA A 171 -20.21 8.13 3.05
C ALA A 171 -19.00 7.39 2.42
N TYR A 172 -18.95 6.06 2.46
CA TYR A 172 -17.83 5.27 1.93
C TYR A 172 -17.53 5.53 0.43
N PRO A 173 -18.54 5.60 -0.48
CA PRO A 173 -18.26 5.89 -1.89
C PRO A 173 -17.60 7.26 -2.08
N LEU A 174 -18.01 8.26 -1.31
CA LEU A 174 -17.43 9.60 -1.36
C LEU A 174 -15.97 9.61 -0.88
N MET A 175 -15.69 8.91 0.21
CA MET A 175 -14.33 8.68 0.71
C MET A 175 -13.45 8.00 -0.34
N ALA A 176 -13.98 6.99 -1.04
CA ALA A 176 -13.22 6.25 -2.05
C ALA A 176 -12.94 7.09 -3.31
N ALA A 177 -13.78 8.07 -3.61
CA ALA A 177 -13.57 8.99 -4.74
C ALA A 177 -12.59 10.12 -4.41
N ASP A 178 -12.45 10.50 -3.12
CA ASP A 178 -11.64 11.63 -2.67
C ASP A 178 -10.19 11.23 -2.30
N LEU A 179 -9.93 9.97 -1.96
CA LEU A 179 -8.63 9.42 -1.51
C LEU A 179 -7.86 8.70 -2.61
#